data_57af26c625b8f42be1055b5d6437b810
#
_entry.id   57af26c625b8f42be1055b5d6437b810
#
_cell.length_a   1.000
_cell.length_b   1.000
_cell.length_c   1.000
_cell.angle_alpha   90.00
_cell.angle_beta   90.00
_cell.angle_gamma   90.00
#
_symmetry.space_group_name_H-M   'P 1'
#
loop_
_entity.id
_entity.type
_entity.pdbx_description
1 polymer ?
#
loop_
_entity_poly.entity_id
_entity_poly.type
_entity_poly.pdbx_seq_one_letter_code
_entity_poly.pdbx_strand_id
1 'polypeptide(L)'
;MKKLVLTLSLFATTSLFAQVISIADARNAGVGQTVTVKGVVTNGSELGNIRYLQDETGGIAAFGGSISGINRYDSITVTGPLTEFNGLLEIGTGQSGGNPTYTNHGAAVVIPQPLVVPISAVNESIEGQLITISNVTFTVTGSFARSGNSTVQITNGSQTRCPY
;
A
#
# COMPACT_ATOMS: atom_id res chain seq x y z
N MET A 1 62.99 -22.84 -14.04
CA MET A 1 62.33 -21.96 -13.07
C MET A 1 60.94 -21.61 -13.59
N LYS A 2 59.88 -22.24 -13.05
CA LYS A 2 58.46 -21.95 -13.45
C LYS A 2 57.97 -20.78 -12.66
N LYS A 3 57.59 -19.67 -13.31
CA LYS A 3 56.99 -18.53 -12.68
C LYS A 3 55.48 -18.82 -12.45
N LEU A 4 55.07 -18.92 -11.19
CA LEU A 4 53.65 -19.02 -10.78
C LEU A 4 53.04 -17.62 -10.83
N VAL A 5 52.13 -17.40 -11.78
CA VAL A 5 51.32 -16.16 -11.83
C VAL A 5 50.04 -16.40 -11.01
N LEU A 6 49.98 -15.77 -9.86
CA LEU A 6 48.81 -15.78 -8.99
C LEU A 6 47.85 -14.67 -9.44
N THR A 7 46.79 -15.01 -10.13
CA THR A 7 45.71 -14.07 -10.50
C THR A 7 44.76 -13.89 -9.29
N LEU A 8 44.82 -12.74 -8.68
CA LEU A 8 43.91 -12.34 -7.61
C LEU A 8 42.61 -11.83 -8.22
N SER A 9 41.55 -12.66 -8.22
CA SER A 9 40.21 -12.22 -8.64
C SER A 9 39.58 -11.40 -7.52
N LEU A 10 39.43 -10.11 -7.76
CA LEU A 10 38.70 -9.20 -6.86
C LEU A 10 37.20 -9.40 -7.10
N PHE A 11 36.51 -10.13 -6.21
CA PHE A 11 35.05 -10.20 -6.19
C PHE A 11 34.51 -8.88 -5.60
N ALA A 12 34.05 -7.98 -6.46
CA ALA A 12 33.28 -6.84 -6.04
C ALA A 12 31.89 -7.31 -5.64
N THR A 13 31.59 -7.40 -4.34
CA THR A 13 30.22 -7.59 -3.84
C THR A 13 29.46 -6.29 -4.02
N THR A 14 28.67 -6.19 -5.10
CA THR A 14 27.69 -5.13 -5.24
C THR A 14 26.54 -5.40 -4.27
N SER A 15 26.42 -4.60 -3.23
CA SER A 15 25.22 -4.59 -2.41
C SER A 15 24.06 -4.08 -3.28
N LEU A 16 23.18 -4.97 -3.73
CA LEU A 16 21.91 -4.59 -4.34
C LEU A 16 21.03 -4.00 -3.23
N PHE A 17 21.09 -2.70 -3.05
CA PHE A 17 20.03 -2.02 -2.34
C PHE A 17 18.77 -2.12 -3.20
N ALA A 18 17.65 -2.61 -2.62
CA ALA A 18 16.38 -2.61 -3.31
C ALA A 18 16.05 -1.16 -3.70
N GLN A 19 15.97 -0.91 -5.01
CA GLN A 19 15.65 0.41 -5.54
C GLN A 19 14.23 0.79 -5.11
N VAL A 20 14.05 1.99 -4.58
CA VAL A 20 12.73 2.55 -4.33
C VAL A 20 12.11 2.91 -5.68
N ILE A 21 10.95 2.34 -5.97
CA ILE A 21 10.17 2.60 -7.18
C ILE A 21 8.87 3.33 -6.84
N SER A 22 8.20 3.90 -7.83
CA SER A 22 6.89 4.50 -7.65
C SER A 22 5.84 3.46 -7.28
N ILE A 23 4.76 3.87 -6.61
CA ILE A 23 3.65 2.95 -6.31
C ILE A 23 3.00 2.44 -7.59
N ALA A 24 2.87 3.27 -8.63
CA ALA A 24 2.36 2.83 -9.93
C ALA A 24 3.25 1.73 -10.55
N ASP A 25 4.58 1.86 -10.50
CA ASP A 25 5.50 0.84 -11.00
C ASP A 25 5.43 -0.45 -10.17
N ALA A 26 5.28 -0.32 -8.84
CA ALA A 26 5.09 -1.47 -7.97
C ALA A 26 3.79 -2.23 -8.32
N ARG A 27 2.68 -1.53 -8.53
CA ARG A 27 1.42 -2.15 -8.96
C ARG A 27 1.56 -2.87 -10.30
N ASN A 28 2.33 -2.31 -11.23
CA ASN A 28 2.60 -2.91 -12.54
C ASN A 28 3.56 -4.11 -12.49
N ALA A 29 4.37 -4.24 -11.44
CA ALA A 29 5.32 -5.35 -11.30
C ALA A 29 4.61 -6.71 -11.15
N GLY A 30 3.42 -6.73 -10.58
CA GLY A 30 2.58 -7.92 -10.42
C GLY A 30 2.89 -8.75 -9.17
N VAL A 31 1.93 -9.60 -8.83
CA VAL A 31 1.99 -10.50 -7.66
C VAL A 31 3.23 -11.40 -7.72
N GLY A 32 3.86 -11.61 -6.55
CA GLY A 32 5.06 -12.45 -6.39
C GLY A 32 6.37 -11.69 -6.52
N GLN A 33 6.36 -10.45 -7.03
CA GLN A 33 7.57 -9.62 -7.08
C GLN A 33 7.83 -8.96 -5.73
N THR A 34 9.10 -8.84 -5.34
CA THR A 34 9.48 -8.04 -4.17
C THR A 34 9.76 -6.61 -4.61
N VAL A 35 9.07 -5.67 -3.99
CA VAL A 35 9.17 -4.24 -4.30
C VAL A 35 9.58 -3.44 -3.09
N THR A 36 10.14 -2.26 -3.34
CA THR A 36 10.40 -1.24 -2.33
C THR A 36 9.75 0.05 -2.79
N VAL A 37 8.78 0.55 -2.02
CA VAL A 37 8.09 1.81 -2.30
C VAL A 37 8.26 2.77 -1.13
N LYS A 38 8.13 4.07 -1.42
CA LYS A 38 8.03 5.12 -0.41
C LYS A 38 6.71 5.84 -0.58
N GLY A 39 5.99 6.06 0.53
CA GLY A 39 4.71 6.77 0.50
C GLY A 39 4.36 7.36 1.86
N VAL A 40 3.28 8.11 1.88
CA VAL A 40 2.67 8.64 3.10
C VAL A 40 1.51 7.75 3.50
N VAL A 41 1.46 7.38 4.77
CA VAL A 41 0.40 6.53 5.32
C VAL A 41 -0.90 7.33 5.47
N THR A 42 -1.98 6.84 4.88
CA THR A 42 -3.27 7.55 4.84
C THR A 42 -4.28 7.09 5.89
N ASN A 43 -4.03 5.97 6.59
CA ASN A 43 -4.85 5.46 7.69
C ASN A 43 -4.04 5.23 8.98
N GLY A 44 -4.69 5.03 10.09
CA GLY A 44 -4.08 4.72 11.38
C GLY A 44 -4.35 3.28 11.84
N SER A 45 -4.33 3.08 13.17
CA SER A 45 -4.53 1.77 13.80
C SER A 45 -5.98 1.25 13.73
N GLU A 46 -6.91 2.07 13.29
CA GLU A 46 -8.33 1.71 13.14
C GLU A 46 -8.57 0.55 12.16
N LEU A 47 -7.62 0.30 11.26
CA LEU A 47 -7.68 -0.82 10.32
C LEU A 47 -6.74 -1.99 10.72
N GLY A 48 -6.29 -2.05 11.98
CA GLY A 48 -5.46 -3.16 12.48
C GLY A 48 -4.07 -3.19 11.83
N ASN A 49 -3.73 -4.29 11.20
CA ASN A 49 -2.39 -4.55 10.62
C ASN A 49 -2.22 -4.07 9.18
N ILE A 50 -3.18 -3.34 8.62
CA ILE A 50 -3.08 -2.78 7.27
C ILE A 50 -2.74 -1.28 7.33
N ARG A 51 -1.86 -0.85 6.44
CA ARG A 51 -1.55 0.56 6.17
C ARG A 51 -1.64 0.82 4.68
N TYR A 52 -2.41 1.81 4.32
CA TYR A 52 -2.46 2.31 2.94
C TYR A 52 -1.39 3.38 2.79
N LEU A 53 -0.55 3.23 1.77
CA LEU A 53 0.47 4.18 1.40
C LEU A 53 0.07 4.88 0.12
N GLN A 54 0.32 6.17 0.04
CA GLN A 54 0.09 6.95 -1.16
C GLN A 54 1.30 7.80 -1.50
N ASP A 55 1.66 7.80 -2.78
CA ASP A 55 2.58 8.76 -3.38
C ASP A 55 1.85 9.59 -4.46
N GLU A 56 2.59 10.34 -5.29
CA GLU A 56 2.04 11.13 -6.39
C GLU A 56 1.51 10.27 -7.55
N THR A 57 1.84 9.00 -7.60
CA THR A 57 1.52 8.09 -8.70
C THR A 57 0.36 7.14 -8.40
N GLY A 58 0.04 6.92 -7.12
CA GLY A 58 -1.03 6.01 -6.74
C GLY A 58 -1.05 5.65 -5.27
N GLY A 59 -1.85 4.63 -4.96
CA GLY A 59 -1.99 4.04 -3.63
C GLY A 59 -1.72 2.53 -3.64
N ILE A 60 -1.26 2.00 -2.51
CA ILE A 60 -1.07 0.57 -2.30
C ILE A 60 -1.25 0.22 -0.82
N ALA A 61 -1.76 -0.97 -0.56
CA ALA A 61 -1.81 -1.50 0.79
C ALA A 61 -0.47 -2.12 1.18
N ALA A 62 -0.13 -2.05 2.46
CA ALA A 62 0.87 -2.89 3.09
C ALA A 62 0.23 -3.62 4.28
N PHE A 63 0.48 -4.90 4.42
CA PHE A 63 -0.14 -5.74 5.44
C PHE A 63 0.88 -6.55 6.23
N GLY A 64 0.77 -6.51 7.56
CA GLY A 64 1.58 -7.33 8.44
C GLY A 64 1.68 -6.76 9.86
N GLY A 65 1.96 -7.64 10.83
CA GLY A 65 2.10 -7.24 12.23
C GLY A 65 3.22 -6.23 12.47
N SER A 66 4.27 -6.26 11.65
CA SER A 66 5.41 -5.34 11.78
C SER A 66 5.02 -3.87 11.61
N ILE A 67 4.03 -3.56 10.77
CA ILE A 67 3.62 -2.19 10.44
C ILE A 67 2.46 -1.64 11.28
N SER A 68 1.94 -2.42 12.23
CA SER A 68 0.77 -2.03 13.04
C SER A 68 0.98 -0.78 13.87
N GLY A 69 2.22 -0.48 14.28
CA GLY A 69 2.59 0.71 15.07
C GLY A 69 2.82 2.00 14.29
N ILE A 70 2.66 1.98 12.96
CA ILE A 70 2.87 3.15 12.11
C ILE A 70 1.64 4.07 12.19
N ASN A 71 1.86 5.37 12.35
CA ASN A 71 0.80 6.34 12.48
C ASN A 71 0.34 6.87 11.11
N ARG A 72 -0.91 7.35 11.07
CA ARG A 72 -1.40 8.13 9.94
C ARG A 72 -0.49 9.34 9.71
N TYR A 73 -0.18 9.60 8.44
CA TYR A 73 0.69 10.66 7.94
C TYR A 73 2.19 10.49 8.24
N ASP A 74 2.61 9.32 8.71
CA ASP A 74 4.03 9.00 8.66
C ASP A 74 4.46 8.79 7.19
N SER A 75 5.66 9.27 6.86
CA SER A 75 6.35 8.92 5.61
C SER A 75 7.18 7.67 5.85
N ILE A 76 6.93 6.62 5.09
CA ILE A 76 7.63 5.34 5.26
C ILE A 76 8.15 4.80 3.93
N THR A 77 9.25 4.06 4.01
CA THR A 77 9.68 3.16 2.93
C THR A 77 9.34 1.73 3.35
N VAL A 78 8.65 1.00 2.50
CA VAL A 78 8.25 -0.40 2.75
C VAL A 78 8.84 -1.30 1.69
N THR A 79 9.37 -2.45 2.13
CA THR A 79 9.88 -3.51 1.25
C THR A 79 9.20 -4.83 1.59
N GLY A 80 8.71 -5.51 0.57
CA GLY A 80 8.10 -6.83 0.72
C GLY A 80 7.58 -7.40 -0.59
N PRO A 81 7.14 -8.66 -0.57
CA PRO A 81 6.51 -9.28 -1.73
C PRO A 81 5.14 -8.65 -2.00
N LEU A 82 4.79 -8.54 -3.27
CA LEU A 82 3.43 -8.23 -3.69
C LEU A 82 2.57 -9.49 -3.60
N THR A 83 1.46 -9.37 -2.90
CA THR A 83 0.44 -10.41 -2.74
C THR A 83 -0.94 -9.84 -3.04
N GLU A 84 -1.90 -10.70 -3.25
CA GLU A 84 -3.30 -10.30 -3.44
C GLU A 84 -4.17 -10.99 -2.39
N PHE A 85 -5.01 -10.23 -1.72
CA PHE A 85 -5.99 -10.76 -0.79
C PHE A 85 -7.39 -10.22 -1.11
N ASN A 86 -8.28 -11.11 -1.53
CA ASN A 86 -9.66 -10.77 -1.95
C ASN A 86 -9.74 -9.66 -3.00
N GLY A 87 -8.80 -9.61 -3.93
CA GLY A 87 -8.71 -8.60 -4.97
C GLY A 87 -7.88 -7.37 -4.58
N LEU A 88 -7.53 -7.17 -3.33
CA LEU A 88 -6.67 -6.07 -2.88
C LEU A 88 -5.20 -6.43 -3.10
N LEU A 89 -4.49 -5.61 -3.89
CA LEU A 89 -3.04 -5.75 -4.04
C LEU A 89 -2.33 -5.13 -2.83
N GLU A 90 -1.46 -5.92 -2.18
CA GLU A 90 -0.77 -5.50 -0.97
C GLU A 90 0.72 -5.91 -0.95
N ILE A 91 1.53 -5.12 -0.25
CA ILE A 91 2.92 -5.47 0.08
C ILE A 91 2.90 -6.16 1.44
N GLY A 92 3.30 -7.43 1.50
CA GLY A 92 3.38 -8.17 2.76
C GLY A 92 2.92 -9.58 2.70
N THR A 93 2.46 -10.06 3.85
CA THR A 93 2.40 -11.49 4.08
C THR A 93 1.29 -12.18 3.40
N GLY A 94 0.30 -11.57 2.80
CA GLY A 94 -0.74 -12.47 2.37
C GLY A 94 -0.68 -13.77 3.23
N GLN A 95 -1.39 -14.76 3.04
CA GLN A 95 -1.31 -15.96 3.90
C GLN A 95 0.01 -16.75 3.82
N SER A 96 0.96 -16.39 2.98
CA SER A 96 2.17 -17.20 2.69
C SER A 96 3.49 -16.41 2.62
N GLY A 97 3.48 -15.11 2.69
CA GLY A 97 4.69 -14.27 2.59
C GLY A 97 5.19 -13.78 3.94
N GLY A 98 6.44 -13.35 4.03
CA GLY A 98 6.99 -12.75 5.24
C GLY A 98 6.44 -11.36 5.54
N ASN A 99 6.50 -10.92 6.79
CA ASN A 99 6.17 -9.55 7.16
C ASN A 99 6.96 -8.55 6.31
N PRO A 100 6.35 -7.47 5.82
CA PRO A 100 7.11 -6.43 5.16
C PRO A 100 8.09 -5.80 6.13
N THR A 101 9.22 -5.35 5.64
CA THR A 101 10.14 -4.50 6.38
C THR A 101 9.86 -3.04 6.05
N TYR A 102 10.15 -2.14 6.97
CA TYR A 102 9.93 -0.73 6.75
C TYR A 102 10.96 0.15 7.43
N THR A 103 11.12 1.36 6.91
CA THR A 103 11.82 2.47 7.55
C THR A 103 10.84 3.61 7.73
N ASN A 104 10.62 4.04 8.97
CA ASN A 104 9.80 5.22 9.28
C ASN A 104 10.69 6.47 9.25
N HIS A 105 10.31 7.45 8.44
CA HIS A 105 11.00 8.74 8.28
C HIS A 105 10.36 9.84 9.15
N GLY A 106 9.35 9.48 9.97
CA GLY A 106 8.57 10.42 10.76
C GLY A 106 7.42 11.06 9.99
N ALA A 107 6.84 12.09 10.57
CA ALA A 107 5.70 12.78 9.96
C ALA A 107 6.04 13.36 8.58
N ALA A 108 5.16 13.13 7.61
CA ALA A 108 5.34 13.64 6.25
C ALA A 108 5.24 15.17 6.21
N VAL A 109 6.11 15.79 5.42
CA VAL A 109 6.07 17.26 5.18
C VAL A 109 4.86 17.65 4.31
N VAL A 110 4.51 16.79 3.36
CA VAL A 110 3.35 16.97 2.47
C VAL A 110 2.39 15.82 2.69
N ILE A 111 1.15 16.14 3.05
CA ILE A 111 0.10 15.17 3.28
C ILE A 111 -0.73 15.03 1.99
N PRO A 112 -0.93 13.79 1.48
CA PRO A 112 -1.78 13.57 0.33
C PRO A 112 -3.19 14.14 0.54
N GLN A 113 -3.67 14.90 -0.43
CA GLN A 113 -5.03 15.38 -0.42
C GLN A 113 -5.95 14.33 -1.05
N PRO A 114 -7.17 14.15 -0.52
CA PRO A 114 -8.12 13.21 -1.10
C PRO A 114 -8.43 13.55 -2.57
N LEU A 115 -8.34 12.57 -3.45
CA LEU A 115 -8.76 12.72 -4.84
C LEU A 115 -10.30 12.81 -4.89
N VAL A 116 -10.83 13.92 -5.42
CA VAL A 116 -12.29 14.07 -5.57
C VAL A 116 -12.74 13.33 -6.82
N VAL A 117 -13.57 12.32 -6.66
CA VAL A 117 -14.03 11.46 -7.75
C VAL A 117 -15.55 11.26 -7.72
N PRO A 118 -16.20 11.10 -8.88
CA PRO A 118 -17.59 10.62 -8.91
C PRO A 118 -17.66 9.13 -8.53
N ILE A 119 -18.82 8.69 -8.05
CA ILE A 119 -19.01 7.28 -7.66
C ILE A 119 -18.71 6.29 -8.79
N SER A 120 -18.89 6.70 -10.07
CA SER A 120 -18.57 5.91 -11.25
C SER A 120 -17.09 5.64 -11.47
N ALA A 121 -16.22 6.49 -10.91
CA ALA A 121 -14.77 6.37 -11.05
C ALA A 121 -14.14 5.48 -9.97
N VAL A 122 -14.92 4.97 -9.03
CA VAL A 122 -14.43 4.01 -8.02
C VAL A 122 -14.19 2.66 -8.68
N ASN A 123 -12.93 2.35 -8.93
CA ASN A 123 -12.45 1.12 -9.58
C ASN A 123 -10.98 0.86 -9.22
N GLU A 124 -10.41 -0.23 -9.73
CA GLU A 124 -9.02 -0.66 -9.50
C GLU A 124 -7.96 0.41 -9.74
N SER A 125 -8.19 1.35 -10.68
CA SER A 125 -7.17 2.36 -11.00
C SER A 125 -6.89 3.35 -9.86
N ILE A 126 -7.81 3.46 -8.90
CA ILE A 126 -7.70 4.33 -7.72
C ILE A 126 -7.66 3.54 -6.41
N GLU A 127 -7.52 2.21 -6.51
CA GLU A 127 -7.39 1.36 -5.33
C GLU A 127 -6.23 1.81 -4.43
N GLY A 128 -6.44 1.78 -3.12
CA GLY A 128 -5.44 2.18 -2.13
C GLY A 128 -5.24 3.68 -1.98
N GLN A 129 -5.88 4.51 -2.82
CA GLN A 129 -5.79 5.97 -2.71
C GLN A 129 -6.83 6.54 -1.75
N LEU A 130 -6.48 7.64 -1.11
CA LEU A 130 -7.42 8.44 -0.32
C LEU A 130 -8.31 9.24 -1.27
N ILE A 131 -9.62 9.00 -1.23
CA ILE A 131 -10.59 9.63 -2.13
C ILE A 131 -11.69 10.35 -1.37
N THR A 132 -12.33 11.30 -2.02
CA THR A 132 -13.57 11.93 -1.60
C THR A 132 -14.64 11.72 -2.67
N ILE A 133 -15.78 11.19 -2.28
CA ILE A 133 -16.96 11.07 -3.13
C ILE A 133 -18.04 12.00 -2.57
N SER A 134 -18.49 12.96 -3.39
CA SER A 134 -19.50 13.94 -2.99
C SER A 134 -20.90 13.51 -3.45
N ASN A 135 -21.92 14.08 -2.79
CA ASN A 135 -23.33 13.89 -3.15
C ASN A 135 -23.77 12.41 -3.16
N VAL A 136 -23.34 11.66 -2.15
CA VAL A 136 -23.75 10.28 -1.94
C VAL A 136 -24.48 10.14 -0.62
N THR A 137 -25.38 9.17 -0.56
CA THR A 137 -26.11 8.76 0.64
C THR A 137 -25.88 7.27 0.89
N PHE A 138 -25.99 6.86 2.14
CA PHE A 138 -26.02 5.44 2.47
C PHE A 138 -27.38 4.85 2.07
N THR A 139 -27.36 3.63 1.52
CA THR A 139 -28.60 2.93 1.13
C THR A 139 -29.39 2.38 2.31
N VAL A 140 -28.77 2.36 3.49
CA VAL A 140 -29.40 1.93 4.75
C VAL A 140 -29.48 3.09 5.72
N THR A 141 -30.54 3.11 6.53
CA THR A 141 -30.73 4.06 7.64
C THR A 141 -30.57 3.33 8.96
N GLY A 142 -30.04 3.99 9.96
CA GLY A 142 -29.88 3.44 11.32
C GLY A 142 -28.47 3.62 11.87
N SER A 143 -28.19 2.94 12.95
CA SER A 143 -26.86 2.95 13.57
C SER A 143 -25.95 1.92 12.93
N PHE A 144 -24.72 2.31 12.64
CA PHE A 144 -23.68 1.35 12.27
C PHE A 144 -23.37 0.43 13.45
N ALA A 145 -23.05 -0.82 13.17
CA ALA A 145 -22.63 -1.77 14.19
C ALA A 145 -21.42 -1.23 14.96
N ARG A 146 -21.48 -1.33 16.31
CA ARG A 146 -20.39 -0.91 17.18
C ARG A 146 -19.23 -1.93 17.22
N SER A 147 -19.49 -3.14 16.76
CA SER A 147 -18.52 -4.25 16.72
C SER A 147 -18.77 -5.08 15.48
N GLY A 148 -17.70 -5.65 14.93
CA GLY A 148 -17.72 -6.44 13.70
C GLY A 148 -17.63 -5.56 12.44
N ASN A 149 -17.49 -6.22 11.30
CA ASN A 149 -17.45 -5.57 9.98
C ASN A 149 -18.88 -5.47 9.43
N SER A 150 -19.25 -4.30 8.96
CA SER A 150 -20.50 -4.12 8.21
C SER A 150 -20.20 -3.44 6.89
N THR A 151 -20.71 -4.02 5.81
CA THR A 151 -20.64 -3.44 4.47
C THR A 151 -21.90 -2.63 4.23
N VAL A 152 -21.75 -1.37 3.92
CA VAL A 152 -22.86 -0.46 3.64
C VAL A 152 -22.67 0.14 2.27
N GLN A 153 -23.67 0.06 1.42
CA GLN A 153 -23.64 0.64 0.09
C GLN A 153 -23.87 2.16 0.14
N ILE A 154 -23.21 2.87 -0.78
CA ILE A 154 -23.44 4.29 -1.05
C ILE A 154 -24.09 4.45 -2.42
N THR A 155 -24.94 5.45 -2.57
CA THR A 155 -25.62 5.77 -3.85
C THR A 155 -25.70 7.27 -4.07
N ASN A 156 -25.64 7.68 -5.33
CA ASN A 156 -25.98 9.03 -5.78
C ASN A 156 -27.37 9.12 -6.42
N GLY A 157 -28.21 8.11 -6.22
CA GLY A 157 -29.53 7.99 -6.81
C GLY A 157 -29.56 7.26 -8.17
N SER A 158 -28.44 7.30 -8.92
CA SER A 158 -28.34 6.63 -10.24
C SER A 158 -27.41 5.43 -10.21
N GLN A 159 -26.42 5.45 -9.34
CA GLN A 159 -25.40 4.42 -9.21
C GLN A 159 -25.24 4.04 -7.73
N THR A 160 -24.97 2.77 -7.50
CA THR A 160 -24.71 2.22 -6.16
C THR A 160 -23.37 1.50 -6.16
N ARG A 161 -22.59 1.67 -5.10
CA ARG A 161 -21.32 0.99 -4.85
C ARG A 161 -21.25 0.49 -3.41
N CYS A 162 -20.55 -0.63 -3.22
CA CYS A 162 -20.01 -1.01 -1.92
C CYS A 162 -18.65 -0.31 -1.79
N PRO A 163 -18.43 0.54 -0.80
CA PRO A 163 -17.06 0.87 -0.43
C PRO A 163 -16.44 -0.41 0.14
N TYR A 164 -15.29 -0.78 -0.40
CA TYR A 164 -14.51 -1.92 0.07
C TYR A 164 -13.87 -1.61 1.41
#